data_dcea6a8247f29d305c6f6e7dbd3d2271
#
_entry.id   dcea6a8247f29d305c6f6e7dbd3d2271
#
_cell.length_a   1.000
_cell.length_b   1.000
_cell.length_c   1.000
_cell.angle_alpha   90.00
_cell.angle_beta   90.00
_cell.angle_gamma   90.00
#
_symmetry.space_group_name_H-M   'P 1'
#
loop_
_entity.id
_entity.type
_entity.pdbx_description
1 polymer ?
#
loop_
_entity_poly.entity_id
_entity_poly.type
_entity_poly.pdbx_seq_one_letter_code
_entity_poly.pdbx_strand_id
1 'polypeptide(L)'
;RPAQSMVILGNGPSLAGDLPRLIERREYETEDFLAVNFFAEDDRFEVVKPKYYVLSDPMFFRDSACRDRVRALYATLARKVAWPMNLYVQYYNPEGFDYRAALPNSNIRIVRFHTQMYRGFRSLEFWLFRRGLGSANFGTVVQVGEYVALLLGYKRIELYGVDHTLLDGLCVDDGNRLCRIDRHYYDGAEAAAPQPIYCLLYTSPSPRD
;
A
#
# COMPACT_ATOMS: atom_id res chain seq x y z
N ARG A 1 -15.82 20.77 -0.09
CA ARG A 1 -14.38 21.06 0.08
C ARG A 1 -13.73 19.74 0.47
N PRO A 2 -12.54 19.36 -0.05
CA PRO A 2 -11.82 18.22 0.49
C PRO A 2 -11.55 18.47 1.99
N ALA A 3 -11.51 17.40 2.79
CA ALA A 3 -11.08 17.50 4.19
C ALA A 3 -9.70 18.16 4.23
N GLN A 4 -9.37 18.86 5.31
CA GLN A 4 -8.07 19.54 5.42
C GLN A 4 -6.94 18.54 5.71
N SER A 5 -7.28 17.37 6.23
CA SER A 5 -6.36 16.30 6.60
C SER A 5 -6.74 14.97 5.94
N MET A 6 -5.74 14.13 5.78
CA MET A 6 -5.86 12.75 5.33
C MET A 6 -5.24 11.83 6.35
N VAL A 7 -5.98 10.79 6.70
CA VAL A 7 -5.50 9.68 7.54
C VAL A 7 -5.08 8.52 6.62
N ILE A 8 -3.82 8.11 6.69
CA ILE A 8 -3.28 6.96 5.95
C ILE A 8 -3.19 5.77 6.89
N LEU A 9 -3.87 4.70 6.52
CA LEU A 9 -3.86 3.43 7.25
C LEU A 9 -2.86 2.48 6.60
N GLY A 10 -1.72 2.29 7.25
CA GLY A 10 -0.73 1.27 6.90
C GLY A 10 -1.19 -0.13 7.33
N ASN A 11 -0.26 -1.10 7.25
CA ASN A 11 -0.55 -2.50 7.59
C ASN A 11 0.23 -2.98 8.81
N GLY A 12 0.95 -2.10 9.49
CA GLY A 12 1.76 -2.45 10.66
C GLY A 12 0.92 -2.87 11.86
N PRO A 13 1.49 -3.67 12.78
CA PRO A 13 0.78 -4.23 13.94
C PRO A 13 0.12 -3.19 14.85
N SER A 14 0.67 -1.97 14.96
CA SER A 14 0.11 -0.90 15.79
C SER A 14 -1.31 -0.50 15.36
N LEU A 15 -1.67 -0.71 14.08
CA LEU A 15 -3.00 -0.38 13.57
C LEU A 15 -4.10 -1.14 14.34
N ALA A 16 -3.82 -2.33 14.85
CA ALA A 16 -4.78 -3.11 15.64
C ALA A 16 -5.29 -2.32 16.86
N GLY A 17 -4.41 -1.53 17.50
CA GLY A 17 -4.76 -0.69 18.64
C GLY A 17 -5.28 0.69 18.27
N ASP A 18 -4.81 1.25 17.16
CA ASP A 18 -5.17 2.62 16.75
C ASP A 18 -6.52 2.69 16.05
N LEU A 19 -6.82 1.73 15.18
CA LEU A 19 -8.04 1.73 14.37
C LEU A 19 -9.34 1.74 15.21
N PRO A 20 -9.47 0.98 16.32
CA PRO A 20 -10.63 1.10 17.19
C PRO A 20 -10.81 2.51 17.77
N ARG A 21 -9.71 3.17 18.15
CA ARG A 21 -9.73 4.54 18.70
C ARG A 21 -10.16 5.57 17.67
N LEU A 22 -9.70 5.44 16.41
CA LEU A 22 -10.11 6.31 15.30
C LEU A 22 -11.62 6.16 15.04
N ILE A 23 -12.14 4.93 15.11
CA ILE A 23 -13.57 4.66 14.94
C ILE A 23 -14.38 5.21 16.10
N GLU A 24 -13.94 5.00 17.34
CA GLU A 24 -14.61 5.52 18.53
C GLU A 24 -14.72 7.05 18.51
N ARG A 25 -13.67 7.74 18.05
CA ARG A 25 -13.65 9.19 17.86
C ARG A 25 -14.43 9.67 16.64
N ARG A 26 -14.93 8.75 15.81
CA ARG A 26 -15.65 9.02 14.56
C ARG A 26 -14.86 9.90 13.59
N GLU A 27 -13.54 9.77 13.58
CA GLU A 27 -12.67 10.58 12.70
C GLU A 27 -12.99 10.35 11.21
N TYR A 28 -13.52 9.18 10.85
CA TYR A 28 -13.95 8.85 9.49
C TYR A 28 -15.11 9.72 8.96
N GLU A 29 -15.76 10.51 9.82
CA GLU A 29 -16.83 11.44 9.40
C GLU A 29 -16.29 12.81 9.00
N THR A 30 -15.13 13.20 9.53
CA THR A 30 -14.53 14.53 9.37
C THR A 30 -13.29 14.53 8.51
N GLU A 31 -12.55 13.42 8.47
CA GLU A 31 -11.30 13.27 7.79
C GLU A 31 -11.43 12.34 6.56
N ASP A 32 -10.64 12.58 5.54
CA ASP A 32 -10.55 11.66 4.41
C ASP A 32 -9.56 10.53 4.73
N PHE A 33 -9.97 9.29 4.54
CA PHE A 33 -9.16 8.11 4.80
C PHE A 33 -8.58 7.53 3.51
N LEU A 34 -7.32 7.12 3.58
CA LEU A 34 -6.62 6.34 2.57
C LEU A 34 -6.18 5.01 3.18
N ALA A 35 -6.60 3.91 2.56
CA ALA A 35 -6.21 2.56 2.96
C ALA A 35 -5.29 1.92 1.92
N VAL A 36 -4.53 0.91 2.34
CA VAL A 36 -3.55 0.23 1.48
C VAL A 36 -3.68 -1.29 1.52
N ASN A 37 -3.21 -1.96 0.49
CA ASN A 37 -3.04 -3.42 0.38
C ASN A 37 -4.31 -4.19 0.76
N PHE A 38 -4.25 -5.05 1.79
CA PHE A 38 -5.34 -5.95 2.17
C PHE A 38 -6.28 -5.37 3.25
N PHE A 39 -6.28 -4.07 3.49
CA PHE A 39 -7.15 -3.44 4.49
C PHE A 39 -8.65 -3.77 4.31
N ALA A 40 -9.11 -4.02 3.08
CA ALA A 40 -10.51 -4.39 2.82
C ALA A 40 -10.91 -5.77 3.38
N GLU A 41 -9.95 -6.59 3.84
CA GLU A 41 -10.20 -7.83 4.56
C GLU A 41 -10.66 -7.58 6.02
N ASP A 42 -10.38 -6.40 6.58
CA ASP A 42 -10.83 -6.01 7.92
C ASP A 42 -12.35 -5.73 7.94
N ASP A 43 -13.02 -6.19 9.00
CA ASP A 43 -14.48 -5.99 9.16
C ASP A 43 -14.85 -4.51 9.32
N ARG A 44 -13.91 -3.68 9.77
CA ARG A 44 -14.09 -2.23 9.94
C ARG A 44 -13.98 -1.44 8.64
N PHE A 45 -13.61 -2.07 7.53
CA PHE A 45 -13.51 -1.43 6.22
C PHE A 45 -14.79 -0.69 5.81
N GLU A 46 -15.96 -1.31 6.04
CA GLU A 46 -17.27 -0.72 5.72
C GLU A 46 -17.69 0.37 6.71
N VAL A 47 -17.07 0.44 7.88
CA VAL A 47 -17.26 1.52 8.86
C VAL A 47 -16.43 2.74 8.45
N VAL A 48 -15.13 2.52 8.20
CA VAL A 48 -14.17 3.57 7.83
C VAL A 48 -14.48 4.18 6.46
N LYS A 49 -14.94 3.38 5.52
CA LYS A 49 -15.30 3.79 4.14
C LYS A 49 -14.20 4.64 3.49
N PRO A 50 -12.96 4.13 3.34
CA PRO A 50 -11.87 4.94 2.85
C PRO A 50 -12.20 5.51 1.48
N LYS A 51 -12.00 6.81 1.32
CA LYS A 51 -12.23 7.53 0.07
C LYS A 51 -11.15 7.23 -0.97
N TYR A 52 -9.97 6.85 -0.49
CA TYR A 52 -8.81 6.53 -1.29
C TYR A 52 -8.26 5.15 -0.92
N TYR A 53 -7.81 4.43 -1.93
CA TYR A 53 -7.22 3.11 -1.74
C TYR A 53 -5.99 2.97 -2.64
N VAL A 54 -4.89 2.39 -2.15
CA VAL A 54 -3.66 2.21 -2.94
C VAL A 54 -3.27 0.75 -3.00
N LEU A 55 -3.08 0.25 -4.22
CA LEU A 55 -2.50 -1.05 -4.54
C LEU A 55 -1.28 -0.82 -5.42
N SER A 56 -0.10 -0.80 -4.82
CA SER A 56 1.14 -0.47 -5.53
C SER A 56 2.10 -1.66 -5.72
N ASP A 57 1.91 -2.74 -4.98
CA ASP A 57 2.78 -3.89 -5.09
C ASP A 57 2.52 -4.66 -6.39
N PRO A 58 3.57 -5.17 -7.08
CA PRO A 58 3.42 -5.96 -8.28
C PRO A 58 2.52 -7.18 -8.15
N MET A 59 2.36 -7.78 -6.96
CA MET A 59 1.47 -8.90 -6.74
C MET A 59 0.01 -8.62 -7.11
N PHE A 60 -0.41 -7.35 -7.11
CA PHE A 60 -1.79 -6.97 -7.43
C PHE A 60 -2.12 -6.96 -8.92
N PHE A 61 -1.11 -7.01 -9.80
CA PHE A 61 -1.33 -6.97 -11.25
C PHE A 61 -0.45 -7.96 -12.03
N ARG A 62 0.33 -8.78 -11.31
CA ARG A 62 1.13 -9.86 -11.88
C ARG A 62 0.71 -11.20 -11.31
N ASP A 63 1.05 -12.25 -12.02
CA ASP A 63 0.92 -13.59 -11.47
C ASP A 63 1.91 -13.80 -10.33
N SER A 64 1.42 -14.26 -9.19
CA SER A 64 2.20 -14.42 -7.96
C SER A 64 1.66 -15.55 -7.11
N ALA A 65 2.44 -15.98 -6.12
CA ALA A 65 2.00 -16.96 -5.12
C ALA A 65 0.75 -16.49 -4.33
N CYS A 66 0.50 -15.17 -4.27
CA CYS A 66 -0.65 -14.57 -3.58
C CYS A 66 -1.89 -14.41 -4.49
N ARG A 67 -1.91 -15.00 -5.68
CA ARG A 67 -2.96 -14.80 -6.69
C ARG A 67 -4.39 -14.99 -6.16
N ASP A 68 -4.62 -16.04 -5.40
CA ASP A 68 -5.97 -16.34 -4.89
C ASP A 68 -6.39 -15.32 -3.83
N ARG A 69 -5.49 -14.87 -2.96
CA ARG A 69 -5.74 -13.80 -1.99
C ARG A 69 -6.04 -12.47 -2.69
N VAL A 70 -5.30 -12.16 -3.74
CA VAL A 70 -5.53 -10.94 -4.54
C VAL A 70 -6.89 -10.99 -5.24
N ARG A 71 -7.29 -12.14 -5.79
CA ARG A 71 -8.62 -12.32 -6.37
C ARG A 71 -9.73 -12.15 -5.33
N ALA A 72 -9.54 -12.72 -4.13
CA ALA A 72 -10.47 -12.56 -3.02
C ALA A 72 -10.57 -11.09 -2.57
N LEU A 73 -9.46 -10.35 -2.55
CA LEU A 73 -9.46 -8.91 -2.28
C LEU A 73 -10.29 -8.14 -3.32
N TYR A 74 -10.08 -8.40 -4.62
CA TYR A 74 -10.85 -7.73 -5.68
C TYR A 74 -12.35 -8.06 -5.59
N ALA A 75 -12.70 -9.30 -5.33
CA ALA A 75 -14.09 -9.70 -5.11
C ALA A 75 -14.69 -8.98 -3.88
N THR A 76 -13.92 -8.83 -2.82
CA THR A 76 -14.32 -8.11 -1.60
C THR A 76 -14.54 -6.63 -1.89
N LEU A 77 -13.61 -5.96 -2.57
CA LEU A 77 -13.75 -4.56 -2.97
C LEU A 77 -14.96 -4.36 -3.89
N ALA A 78 -15.13 -5.23 -4.89
CA ALA A 78 -16.27 -5.16 -5.80
C ALA A 78 -17.61 -5.29 -5.09
N ARG A 79 -17.70 -6.11 -4.03
CA ARG A 79 -18.91 -6.37 -3.27
C ARG A 79 -19.18 -5.34 -2.19
N LYS A 80 -18.16 -4.96 -1.39
CA LYS A 80 -18.34 -4.12 -0.19
C LYS A 80 -18.38 -2.63 -0.48
N VAL A 81 -17.77 -2.15 -1.56
CA VAL A 81 -17.67 -0.70 -1.81
C VAL A 81 -18.99 -0.15 -2.33
N ALA A 82 -19.75 0.49 -1.44
CA ALA A 82 -21.02 1.16 -1.76
C ALA A 82 -20.90 2.70 -1.73
N TRP A 83 -19.69 3.25 -1.65
CA TRP A 83 -19.38 4.68 -1.61
C TRP A 83 -18.38 5.06 -2.70
N PRO A 84 -18.32 6.34 -3.12
CA PRO A 84 -17.32 6.76 -4.10
C PRO A 84 -15.90 6.58 -3.57
N MET A 85 -15.11 5.71 -4.20
CA MET A 85 -13.74 5.40 -3.84
C MET A 85 -12.80 5.55 -5.04
N ASN A 86 -11.66 6.22 -4.84
CA ASN A 86 -10.59 6.26 -5.83
C ASN A 86 -9.54 5.21 -5.50
N LEU A 87 -9.38 4.23 -6.40
CA LEU A 87 -8.36 3.20 -6.31
C LEU A 87 -7.14 3.61 -7.12
N TYR A 88 -6.02 3.84 -6.44
CA TYR A 88 -4.75 4.18 -7.06
C TYR A 88 -3.95 2.92 -7.35
N VAL A 89 -3.56 2.76 -8.61
CA VAL A 89 -2.77 1.63 -9.10
C VAL A 89 -1.61 2.13 -9.94
N GLN A 90 -0.55 1.34 -10.08
CA GLN A 90 0.57 1.71 -10.93
C GLN A 90 0.15 1.85 -12.40
N TYR A 91 0.69 2.87 -13.08
CA TYR A 91 0.55 3.01 -14.53
C TYR A 91 1.30 1.87 -15.25
N TYR A 92 2.46 1.46 -14.72
CA TYR A 92 3.25 0.36 -15.24
C TYR A 92 2.49 -0.96 -15.04
N ASN A 93 2.06 -1.54 -16.14
CA ASN A 93 1.26 -2.76 -16.18
C ASN A 93 1.68 -3.59 -17.41
N PRO A 94 2.85 -4.24 -17.35
CA PRO A 94 3.44 -4.92 -18.52
C PRO A 94 2.64 -6.13 -18.99
N GLU A 95 1.85 -6.75 -18.12
CA GLU A 95 1.02 -7.91 -18.43
C GLU A 95 -0.39 -7.54 -18.89
N GLY A 96 -0.69 -6.23 -18.96
CA GLY A 96 -1.99 -5.76 -19.43
C GLY A 96 -3.16 -6.12 -18.51
N PHE A 97 -2.93 -6.24 -17.19
CA PHE A 97 -3.96 -6.58 -16.23
C PHE A 97 -5.16 -5.62 -16.32
N ASP A 98 -6.36 -6.16 -16.52
CA ASP A 98 -7.57 -5.38 -16.62
C ASP A 98 -8.24 -5.20 -15.24
N TYR A 99 -7.91 -4.10 -14.58
CA TYR A 99 -8.52 -3.73 -13.31
C TYR A 99 -10.04 -3.54 -13.39
N ARG A 100 -10.59 -3.12 -14.55
CA ARG A 100 -12.04 -2.92 -14.68
C ARG A 100 -12.78 -4.23 -14.75
N ALA A 101 -12.21 -5.21 -15.42
CA ALA A 101 -12.74 -6.56 -15.44
C ALA A 101 -12.65 -7.23 -14.05
N ALA A 102 -11.55 -7.00 -13.32
CA ALA A 102 -11.36 -7.54 -11.98
C ALA A 102 -12.23 -6.85 -10.91
N LEU A 103 -12.61 -5.58 -11.13
CA LEU A 103 -13.36 -4.73 -10.20
C LEU A 103 -14.60 -4.13 -10.88
N PRO A 104 -15.65 -4.95 -11.18
CA PRO A 104 -16.86 -4.48 -11.86
C PRO A 104 -17.79 -3.72 -10.90
N ASN A 105 -17.29 -2.58 -10.33
CA ASN A 105 -18.04 -1.74 -9.41
C ASN A 105 -17.93 -0.28 -9.85
N SER A 106 -19.07 0.36 -10.15
CA SER A 106 -19.15 1.74 -10.61
C SER A 106 -18.75 2.78 -9.57
N ASN A 107 -18.78 2.44 -8.28
CA ASN A 107 -18.34 3.32 -7.21
C ASN A 107 -16.80 3.40 -7.11
N ILE A 108 -16.08 2.48 -7.75
CA ILE A 108 -14.62 2.44 -7.74
C ILE A 108 -14.08 3.11 -9.00
N ARG A 109 -13.44 4.25 -8.81
CA ARG A 109 -12.71 4.95 -9.87
C ARG A 109 -11.26 4.53 -9.85
N ILE A 110 -10.79 3.87 -10.90
CA ILE A 110 -9.38 3.50 -11.05
C ILE A 110 -8.58 4.71 -11.52
N VAL A 111 -7.57 5.09 -10.74
CA VAL A 111 -6.63 6.18 -11.01
C VAL A 111 -5.23 5.59 -11.14
N ARG A 112 -4.58 5.83 -12.26
CA ARG A 112 -3.22 5.35 -12.50
C ARG A 112 -2.23 6.43 -12.14
N PHE A 113 -1.15 6.06 -11.44
CA PHE A 113 -0.04 6.95 -11.12
C PHE A 113 1.27 6.42 -11.71
N HIS A 114 2.15 7.34 -12.05
CA HIS A 114 3.45 7.00 -12.61
C HIS A 114 4.44 6.66 -11.50
N THR A 115 5.19 5.56 -11.70
CA THR A 115 6.28 5.13 -10.82
C THR A 115 7.66 5.38 -11.43
N GLN A 116 7.72 6.07 -12.56
CA GLN A 116 8.98 6.38 -13.21
C GLN A 116 9.71 7.49 -12.48
N MET A 117 10.97 7.21 -12.11
CA MET A 117 11.86 8.18 -11.52
C MET A 117 12.57 8.98 -12.61
N TYR A 118 12.51 10.30 -12.48
CA TYR A 118 13.41 11.18 -13.20
C TYR A 118 14.58 11.54 -12.27
N ARG A 119 15.79 11.42 -12.79
CA ARG A 119 17.00 11.88 -12.09
C ARG A 119 17.72 12.88 -12.99
N GLY A 120 17.91 14.10 -12.50
CA GLY A 120 18.56 15.16 -13.27
C GLY A 120 18.44 16.50 -12.55
N PHE A 121 18.01 17.53 -13.28
CA PHE A 121 17.83 18.85 -12.69
C PHE A 121 16.70 18.83 -11.64
N ARG A 122 17.02 19.15 -10.38
CA ARG A 122 16.06 19.09 -9.26
C ARG A 122 14.80 19.92 -9.50
N SER A 123 14.90 21.06 -10.14
CA SER A 123 13.74 21.90 -10.48
C SER A 123 12.76 21.20 -11.41
N LEU A 124 13.26 20.47 -12.41
CA LEU A 124 12.44 19.68 -13.33
C LEU A 124 11.88 18.43 -12.62
N GLU A 125 12.68 17.77 -11.80
CA GLU A 125 12.26 16.64 -10.96
C GLU A 125 11.05 17.01 -10.09
N PHE A 126 11.15 18.09 -9.31
CA PHE A 126 10.04 18.56 -8.48
C PHE A 126 8.85 19.05 -9.29
N TRP A 127 9.06 19.61 -10.47
CA TRP A 127 7.97 20.02 -11.35
C TRP A 127 7.19 18.77 -11.85
N LEU A 128 7.91 17.72 -12.26
CA LEU A 128 7.31 16.45 -12.68
C LEU A 128 6.54 15.79 -11.52
N PHE A 129 7.12 15.77 -10.30
CA PHE A 129 6.46 15.20 -9.13
C PHE A 129 5.17 15.94 -8.79
N ARG A 130 5.18 17.27 -8.79
CA ARG A 130 3.98 18.08 -8.51
C ARG A 130 2.88 17.90 -9.56
N ARG A 131 3.22 17.44 -10.76
CA ARG A 131 2.27 17.19 -11.86
C ARG A 131 1.83 15.74 -11.94
N GLY A 132 2.34 14.86 -11.07
CA GLY A 132 2.07 13.43 -11.15
C GLY A 132 2.66 12.73 -12.39
N LEU A 133 3.61 13.38 -13.06
CA LEU A 133 4.28 12.89 -14.28
C LEU A 133 5.55 12.09 -13.96
N GLY A 134 5.95 12.05 -12.71
CA GLY A 134 7.08 11.28 -12.19
C GLY A 134 6.89 11.04 -10.70
N SER A 135 7.70 10.16 -10.13
CA SER A 135 7.65 9.84 -8.71
C SER A 135 9.04 9.68 -8.12
N ALA A 136 9.12 9.77 -6.79
CA ALA A 136 10.29 9.31 -6.06
C ALA A 136 10.38 7.78 -6.08
N ASN A 137 11.51 7.25 -5.64
CA ASN A 137 11.64 5.82 -5.37
C ASN A 137 10.88 5.48 -4.09
N PHE A 138 9.70 4.88 -4.23
CA PHE A 138 8.91 4.45 -3.09
C PHE A 138 9.42 3.10 -2.57
N GLY A 139 9.82 3.06 -1.32
CA GLY A 139 10.20 1.82 -0.63
C GLY A 139 8.99 1.10 -0.03
N THR A 140 7.87 1.82 0.20
CA THR A 140 6.66 1.26 0.81
C THR A 140 5.40 1.84 0.17
N VAL A 141 4.29 1.09 0.27
CA VAL A 141 2.98 1.57 -0.20
C VAL A 141 2.48 2.81 0.55
N VAL A 142 2.89 2.98 1.81
CA VAL A 142 2.55 4.16 2.61
C VAL A 142 3.14 5.43 1.98
N GLN A 143 4.39 5.39 1.51
CA GLN A 143 5.01 6.52 0.80
C GLN A 143 4.26 6.88 -0.50
N VAL A 144 3.68 5.88 -1.16
CA VAL A 144 2.76 6.14 -2.30
C VAL A 144 1.51 6.87 -1.82
N GLY A 145 0.94 6.45 -0.68
CA GLY A 145 -0.19 7.13 -0.05
C GLY A 145 0.11 8.59 0.29
N GLU A 146 1.28 8.85 0.90
CA GLU A 146 1.74 10.22 1.20
C GLU A 146 1.88 11.06 -0.08
N TYR A 147 2.46 10.49 -1.13
CA TYR A 147 2.59 11.15 -2.42
C TYR A 147 1.23 11.49 -3.04
N VAL A 148 0.27 10.55 -2.99
CA VAL A 148 -1.10 10.79 -3.45
C VAL A 148 -1.75 11.91 -2.62
N ALA A 149 -1.59 11.91 -1.30
CA ALA A 149 -2.11 12.95 -0.44
C ALA A 149 -1.56 14.34 -0.79
N LEU A 150 -0.24 14.43 -1.04
CA LEU A 150 0.42 15.66 -1.47
C LEU A 150 -0.09 16.15 -2.84
N LEU A 151 -0.26 15.26 -3.81
CA LEU A 151 -0.80 15.60 -5.14
C LEU A 151 -2.25 16.10 -5.05
N LEU A 152 -3.03 15.56 -4.13
CA LEU A 152 -4.40 15.99 -3.86
C LEU A 152 -4.48 17.31 -3.09
N GLY A 153 -3.35 17.80 -2.55
CA GLY A 153 -3.25 19.09 -1.87
C GLY A 153 -3.61 19.04 -0.39
N TYR A 154 -3.60 17.87 0.24
CA TYR A 154 -3.77 17.76 1.69
C TYR A 154 -2.59 18.42 2.40
N LYS A 155 -2.90 19.17 3.46
CA LYS A 155 -1.91 19.92 4.23
C LYS A 155 -1.49 19.20 5.51
N ARG A 156 -2.33 18.33 6.01
CA ARG A 156 -2.08 17.47 7.16
C ARG A 156 -2.26 16.03 6.74
N ILE A 157 -1.28 15.22 7.05
CA ILE A 157 -1.27 13.78 6.79
C ILE A 157 -0.95 13.10 8.11
N GLU A 158 -1.81 12.20 8.54
CA GLU A 158 -1.63 11.39 9.73
C GLU A 158 -1.41 9.94 9.31
N LEU A 159 -0.43 9.29 9.92
CA LEU A 159 -0.02 7.94 9.60
C LEU A 159 -0.33 7.01 10.78
N TYR A 160 -1.05 5.93 10.52
CA TYR A 160 -1.34 4.88 11.49
C TYR A 160 -0.95 3.52 10.93
N GLY A 161 -0.46 2.61 11.79
CA GLY A 161 0.01 1.31 11.32
C GLY A 161 1.28 1.38 10.47
N VAL A 162 2.21 2.29 10.80
CA VAL A 162 3.47 2.50 10.08
C VAL A 162 4.64 2.25 11.04
N ASP A 163 4.85 0.98 11.36
CA ASP A 163 5.76 0.58 12.44
C ASP A 163 7.22 0.44 12.00
N HIS A 164 7.46 0.25 10.68
CA HIS A 164 8.81 0.06 10.12
C HIS A 164 9.65 -1.05 10.80
N THR A 165 8.99 -2.14 11.22
CA THR A 165 9.58 -3.26 11.95
C THR A 165 10.36 -4.25 11.08
N LEU A 166 10.84 -3.83 9.94
CA LEU A 166 11.51 -4.71 8.96
C LEU A 166 12.74 -5.44 9.55
N LEU A 167 13.45 -4.80 10.49
CA LEU A 167 14.62 -5.38 11.14
C LEU A 167 14.27 -6.29 12.31
N ASP A 168 13.15 -6.06 12.97
CA ASP A 168 12.72 -6.82 14.15
C ASP A 168 12.30 -8.26 13.79
N GLY A 169 11.90 -8.47 12.55
CA GLY A 169 11.52 -9.78 12.02
C GLY A 169 12.67 -10.60 11.44
N LEU A 170 13.91 -10.12 11.50
CA LEU A 170 15.05 -10.85 10.97
C LEU A 170 15.37 -12.08 11.84
N CYS A 171 15.50 -13.24 11.21
CA CYS A 171 15.85 -14.50 11.86
C CYS A 171 16.67 -15.36 10.91
N VAL A 172 17.27 -16.42 11.45
CA VAL A 172 17.99 -17.43 10.66
C VAL A 172 17.20 -18.74 10.80
N ASP A 173 16.91 -19.40 9.68
CA ASP A 173 16.23 -20.69 9.69
C ASP A 173 17.22 -21.86 9.94
N ASP A 174 16.66 -23.07 10.11
CA ASP A 174 17.45 -24.29 10.35
C ASP A 174 18.41 -24.61 9.20
N GLY A 175 18.19 -24.06 8.02
CA GLY A 175 19.08 -24.16 6.86
C GLY A 175 20.16 -23.09 6.82
N ASN A 176 20.36 -22.33 7.91
CA ASN A 176 21.32 -21.20 8.00
C ASN A 176 21.09 -20.11 6.95
N ARG A 177 19.82 -19.88 6.58
CA ARG A 177 19.44 -18.83 5.65
C ARG A 177 18.86 -17.66 6.41
N LEU A 178 19.27 -16.44 6.03
CA LEU A 178 18.65 -15.23 6.56
C LEU A 178 17.20 -15.15 6.09
N CYS A 179 16.29 -15.04 7.02
CA CYS A 179 14.85 -14.96 6.79
C CYS A 179 14.28 -13.71 7.44
N ARG A 180 13.10 -13.33 6.97
CA ARG A 180 12.30 -12.26 7.56
C ARG A 180 10.89 -12.76 7.85
N ILE A 181 10.38 -12.38 9.01
CA ILE A 181 8.97 -12.55 9.39
C ILE A 181 8.31 -11.19 9.26
N ASP A 182 7.46 -11.02 8.23
CA ASP A 182 6.63 -9.83 8.09
C ASP A 182 5.32 -10.04 8.83
N ARG A 183 5.04 -9.18 9.80
CA ARG A 183 3.80 -9.20 10.57
C ARG A 183 2.92 -8.02 10.16
N HIS A 184 1.68 -8.34 9.83
CA HIS A 184 0.67 -7.33 9.56
C HIS A 184 -0.41 -7.40 10.64
N TYR A 185 -1.13 -6.30 10.84
CA TYR A 185 -2.19 -6.23 11.86
C TYR A 185 -3.34 -7.22 11.63
N TYR A 186 -3.54 -7.66 10.41
CA TYR A 186 -4.57 -8.65 10.03
C TYR A 186 -4.05 -10.09 10.04
N ASP A 187 -2.77 -10.31 10.29
CA ASP A 187 -2.21 -11.64 10.48
C ASP A 187 -2.64 -12.10 11.89
N GLY A 188 -3.33 -13.25 11.97
CA GLY A 188 -3.77 -13.79 13.24
C GLY A 188 -2.60 -14.13 14.18
N ALA A 189 -2.90 -14.69 15.36
CA ALA A 189 -1.91 -15.09 16.37
C ALA A 189 -0.92 -16.17 15.89
N GLU A 190 -1.17 -16.82 14.76
CA GLU A 190 -0.23 -17.72 14.11
C GLU A 190 0.93 -16.91 13.53
N ALA A 191 2.14 -17.20 14.01
CA ALA A 191 3.34 -16.54 13.54
C ALA A 191 3.49 -16.74 12.02
N ALA A 192 3.60 -15.65 11.28
CA ALA A 192 3.92 -15.70 9.85
C ALA A 192 5.21 -16.54 9.66
N ALA A 193 5.21 -17.46 8.70
CA ALA A 193 6.37 -18.30 8.44
C ALA A 193 7.56 -17.46 7.98
N PRO A 194 8.79 -17.77 8.46
CA PRO A 194 10.00 -17.10 8.00
C PRO A 194 10.15 -17.21 6.48
N GLN A 195 10.33 -16.08 5.81
CA GLN A 195 10.57 -16.04 4.37
C GLN A 195 12.06 -15.77 4.10
N PRO A 196 12.75 -16.59 3.30
CA PRO A 196 14.15 -16.37 2.97
C PRO A 196 14.36 -15.03 2.26
N ILE A 197 15.33 -14.26 2.73
CA ILE A 197 15.76 -13.02 2.08
C ILE A 197 16.91 -13.39 1.16
N TYR A 198 16.71 -13.26 -0.16
CA TYR A 198 17.80 -13.36 -1.11
C TYR A 198 18.56 -12.04 -1.12
N CYS A 199 19.70 -12.02 -0.43
CA CYS A 199 20.55 -10.84 -0.42
C CYS A 199 21.32 -10.75 -1.75
N LEU A 200 21.13 -9.67 -2.49
CA LEU A 200 21.85 -9.38 -3.74
C LEU A 200 23.38 -9.28 -3.52
N LEU A 201 23.84 -9.07 -2.28
CA LEU A 201 25.26 -9.04 -1.95
C LEU A 201 25.97 -10.39 -2.18
N TYR A 202 25.26 -11.52 -2.13
CA TYR A 202 25.82 -12.84 -2.41
C TYR A 202 25.78 -13.23 -3.89
N THR A 203 25.07 -12.47 -4.73
CA THR A 203 24.93 -12.73 -6.16
C THR A 203 25.75 -11.79 -7.03
N SER A 204 26.35 -10.75 -6.45
CA SER A 204 27.28 -9.87 -7.13
C SER A 204 28.69 -10.45 -7.04
N PRO A 205 29.41 -10.65 -8.15
CA PRO A 205 30.81 -11.04 -8.11
C PRO A 205 31.59 -10.01 -7.29
N SER A 206 32.49 -10.51 -6.43
CA SER A 206 33.38 -9.65 -5.66
C SER A 206 34.21 -8.80 -6.64
N PRO A 207 34.45 -7.50 -6.36
CA PRO A 207 35.34 -6.69 -7.19
C PRO A 207 36.78 -7.18 -7.25
N ARG A 208 37.08 -8.30 -6.61
CA ARG A 208 38.41 -8.91 -6.53
C ARG A 208 38.54 -10.25 -7.27
N ASP A 209 37.53 -10.75 -7.95
CA ASP A 209 37.58 -11.98 -8.75
C ASP A 209 37.81 -11.68 -10.23
#